data_bc45737b804fcf0e2c44ac18bae456e7
#
_entry.id   bc45737b804fcf0e2c44ac18bae456e7
#
_cell.length_a   1.000
_cell.length_b   1.000
_cell.length_c   1.000
_cell.angle_alpha   90.00
_cell.angle_beta   90.00
_cell.angle_gamma   90.00
#
_symmetry.space_group_name_H-M   'P 1'
#
loop_
_entity.id
_entity.type
_entity.pdbx_description
1 polymer ?
#
loop_
_entity_poly.entity_id
_entity_poly.type
_entity_poly.pdbx_seq_one_letter_code
_entity_poly.pdbx_strand_id
1 'polypeptide(L)'
;MVILHLIIDVRDAMGANTVNTMAEALAPKVEHWTGGKVGLRILSNLADRRLVRARAVWPATVIGADVVDGMLSAYAFAAADPYRAATHNKGIMNGISAVGLATGNDTRALEAGAHAFAAVGGYGPLTKWGKTAEGDLSGVIELPMPVGIVGGATRAHPTAQMCLKIMGATTADRLARVMAAVGLVQNFSAMRALATEGIQRGHMGLHARNVAVSVGAVGDEVDAVASVMVGQKTVREDIAREILAEIRG
;
A
#
# COMPACT_ATOMS: atom_id res chain seq x y z
N MET A 1 26.73 -8.88 -23.32
CA MET A 1 26.32 -9.53 -22.05
C MET A 1 25.06 -10.34 -22.33
N VAL A 2 24.96 -11.56 -21.81
CA VAL A 2 23.73 -12.38 -21.84
C VAL A 2 23.16 -12.41 -20.45
N ILE A 3 21.85 -12.22 -20.32
CA ILE A 3 21.13 -12.27 -19.03
C ILE A 3 20.17 -13.44 -19.07
N LEU A 4 20.27 -14.31 -18.05
CA LEU A 4 19.40 -15.47 -17.86
C LEU A 4 18.42 -15.17 -16.73
N HIS A 5 17.12 -15.17 -17.02
CA HIS A 5 16.07 -15.03 -16.02
C HIS A 5 15.54 -16.39 -15.58
N LEU A 6 15.63 -16.68 -14.28
CA LEU A 6 15.03 -17.85 -13.66
C LEU A 6 13.65 -17.47 -13.12
N ILE A 7 12.61 -18.15 -13.58
CA ILE A 7 11.24 -17.96 -13.10
C ILE A 7 10.92 -19.12 -12.17
N ILE A 8 10.77 -18.84 -10.88
CA ILE A 8 10.64 -19.83 -9.82
C ILE A 8 9.34 -19.62 -9.06
N ASP A 9 8.53 -20.68 -8.95
CA ASP A 9 7.37 -20.69 -8.06
C ASP A 9 7.82 -21.01 -6.64
N VAL A 10 7.81 -20.00 -5.78
CA VAL A 10 8.26 -20.08 -4.37
C VAL A 10 7.14 -20.37 -3.39
N ARG A 11 5.93 -20.62 -3.88
CA ARG A 11 4.73 -20.96 -3.10
C ARG A 11 4.46 -19.93 -1.98
N ASP A 12 4.42 -20.39 -0.72
CA ASP A 12 4.11 -19.59 0.46
C ASP A 12 5.32 -18.83 1.04
N ALA A 13 6.49 -18.94 0.42
CA ALA A 13 7.65 -18.13 0.79
C ALA A 13 7.65 -16.78 0.02
N MET A 14 8.26 -15.75 0.60
CA MET A 14 8.62 -14.52 -0.14
C MET A 14 9.58 -14.86 -1.28
N GLY A 15 10.55 -15.73 -1.03
CA GLY A 15 11.33 -16.44 -2.04
C GLY A 15 12.77 -15.97 -2.23
N ALA A 16 13.21 -14.88 -1.59
CA ALA A 16 14.54 -14.29 -1.81
C ALA A 16 15.68 -15.32 -1.66
N ASN A 17 15.73 -16.01 -0.54
CA ASN A 17 16.77 -17.01 -0.28
C ASN A 17 16.68 -18.20 -1.25
N THR A 18 15.46 -18.67 -1.53
CA THR A 18 15.24 -19.80 -2.46
C THR A 18 15.77 -19.46 -3.85
N VAL A 19 15.39 -18.28 -4.37
CA VAL A 19 15.80 -17.85 -5.71
C VAL A 19 17.31 -17.66 -5.80
N ASN A 20 17.93 -17.02 -4.80
CA ASN A 20 19.39 -16.82 -4.74
C ASN A 20 20.14 -18.16 -4.69
N THR A 21 19.73 -19.07 -3.82
CA THR A 21 20.33 -20.41 -3.71
C THR A 21 20.22 -21.17 -5.03
N MET A 22 19.06 -21.11 -5.70
CA MET A 22 18.91 -21.80 -6.99
C MET A 22 19.75 -21.16 -8.10
N ALA A 23 19.86 -19.82 -8.13
CA ALA A 23 20.71 -19.12 -9.08
C ALA A 23 22.19 -19.45 -8.87
N GLU A 24 22.65 -19.49 -7.63
CA GLU A 24 24.02 -19.88 -7.27
C GLU A 24 24.31 -21.35 -7.65
N ALA A 25 23.39 -22.26 -7.37
CA ALA A 25 23.54 -23.67 -7.69
C ALA A 25 23.54 -23.96 -9.21
N LEU A 26 22.86 -23.11 -10.00
CA LEU A 26 22.80 -23.25 -11.45
C LEU A 26 24.06 -22.69 -12.14
N ALA A 27 24.74 -21.72 -11.55
CA ALA A 27 25.84 -21.00 -12.18
C ALA A 27 26.96 -21.91 -12.73
N PRO A 28 27.48 -22.92 -12.00
CA PRO A 28 28.51 -23.81 -12.55
C PRO A 28 28.03 -24.61 -13.76
N LYS A 29 26.76 -24.98 -13.80
CA LYS A 29 26.18 -25.70 -14.97
C LYS A 29 26.10 -24.81 -16.19
N VAL A 30 25.69 -23.53 -16.00
CA VAL A 30 25.64 -22.56 -17.10
C VAL A 30 27.05 -22.30 -17.66
N GLU A 31 28.05 -22.16 -16.81
CA GLU A 31 29.46 -22.03 -17.24
C GLU A 31 29.93 -23.24 -18.05
N HIS A 32 29.62 -24.44 -17.56
CA HIS A 32 29.96 -25.69 -18.26
C HIS A 32 29.27 -25.76 -19.65
N TRP A 33 28.00 -25.41 -19.74
CA TRP A 33 27.25 -25.52 -21.00
C TRP A 33 27.62 -24.47 -22.03
N THR A 34 28.02 -23.29 -21.59
CA THR A 34 28.26 -22.13 -22.48
C THR A 34 29.73 -21.85 -22.73
N GLY A 35 30.64 -22.39 -21.93
CA GLY A 35 32.04 -22.00 -21.91
C GLY A 35 32.30 -20.57 -21.42
N GLY A 36 31.28 -19.89 -20.98
CA GLY A 36 31.34 -18.52 -20.46
C GLY A 36 31.62 -18.45 -18.97
N LYS A 37 31.63 -17.23 -18.43
CA LYS A 37 31.76 -16.96 -16.99
C LYS A 37 30.48 -16.31 -16.46
N VAL A 38 29.93 -16.87 -15.39
CA VAL A 38 28.75 -16.33 -14.71
C VAL A 38 29.19 -15.22 -13.74
N GLY A 39 28.60 -14.03 -13.88
CA GLY A 39 28.79 -12.89 -13.00
C GLY A 39 27.86 -12.94 -11.79
N LEU A 40 26.89 -12.01 -11.72
CA LEU A 40 25.93 -11.94 -10.61
C LEU A 40 24.91 -13.09 -10.64
N ARG A 41 24.55 -13.58 -9.47
CA ARG A 41 23.54 -14.61 -9.21
C ARG A 41 22.65 -14.09 -8.10
N ILE A 42 21.65 -13.30 -8.48
CA ILE A 42 20.81 -12.54 -7.53
C ILE A 42 19.36 -12.43 -8.02
N LEU A 43 18.41 -12.40 -7.11
CA LEU A 43 17.02 -12.14 -7.42
C LEU A 43 16.81 -10.74 -8.00
N SER A 44 15.67 -10.53 -8.68
CA SER A 44 15.13 -9.21 -8.99
C SER A 44 13.91 -8.92 -8.11
N ASN A 45 13.82 -7.69 -7.60
CA ASN A 45 12.63 -7.21 -6.91
C ASN A 45 11.49 -6.83 -7.88
N LEU A 46 11.75 -6.67 -9.18
CA LEU A 46 10.71 -6.59 -10.19
C LEU A 46 10.11 -7.98 -10.44
N ALA A 47 9.26 -8.42 -9.52
CA ALA A 47 8.61 -9.72 -9.55
C ALA A 47 7.35 -9.69 -10.44
N ASP A 48 7.47 -9.26 -11.69
CA ASP A 48 6.39 -9.01 -12.65
C ASP A 48 5.62 -10.28 -13.07
N ARG A 49 6.10 -11.46 -12.66
CA ARG A 49 5.41 -12.74 -12.84
C ARG A 49 4.62 -13.19 -11.61
N ARG A 50 4.73 -12.48 -10.49
CA ARG A 50 3.99 -12.74 -9.26
C ARG A 50 2.99 -11.63 -8.98
N LEU A 51 2.03 -11.48 -9.89
CA LEU A 51 1.03 -10.43 -9.86
C LEU A 51 -0.16 -10.81 -8.98
N VAL A 52 -0.70 -9.80 -8.31
CA VAL A 52 -1.99 -9.87 -7.62
C VAL A 52 -2.92 -8.80 -8.19
N ARG A 53 -4.20 -9.10 -8.22
CA ARG A 53 -5.26 -8.19 -8.67
C ARG A 53 -6.34 -8.07 -7.61
N ALA A 54 -6.87 -6.85 -7.46
CA ALA A 54 -8.12 -6.60 -6.75
C ALA A 54 -9.00 -5.66 -7.58
N ARG A 55 -10.31 -5.87 -7.49
CA ARG A 55 -11.32 -5.03 -8.13
C ARG A 55 -12.45 -4.74 -7.16
N ALA A 56 -12.98 -3.52 -7.22
CA ALA A 56 -14.17 -3.14 -6.48
C ALA A 56 -15.01 -2.16 -7.30
N VAL A 57 -16.30 -2.11 -6.98
CA VAL A 57 -17.26 -1.17 -7.54
C VAL A 57 -17.93 -0.46 -6.37
N TRP A 58 -18.06 0.87 -6.46
CA TRP A 58 -18.74 1.70 -5.47
C TRP A 58 -19.96 2.33 -6.14
N PRO A 59 -21.17 2.03 -5.64
CA PRO A 59 -22.40 2.58 -6.21
C PRO A 59 -22.44 4.11 -6.13
N ALA A 60 -22.75 4.77 -7.25
CA ALA A 60 -22.89 6.22 -7.32
C ALA A 60 -23.99 6.74 -6.38
N THR A 61 -25.01 5.92 -6.13
CA THR A 61 -26.07 6.20 -5.16
C THR A 61 -25.59 6.30 -3.71
N VAL A 62 -24.44 5.66 -3.38
CA VAL A 62 -23.84 5.67 -2.05
C VAL A 62 -22.81 6.78 -1.90
N ILE A 63 -21.94 6.95 -2.90
CA ILE A 63 -20.82 7.89 -2.81
C ILE A 63 -21.10 9.25 -3.40
N GLY A 64 -22.12 9.41 -4.23
CA GLY A 64 -22.49 10.63 -4.98
C GLY A 64 -21.91 10.63 -6.41
N ALA A 65 -22.71 11.00 -7.38
CA ALA A 65 -22.30 11.06 -8.80
C ALA A 65 -21.17 12.09 -9.02
N ASP A 66 -21.26 13.27 -8.38
CA ASP A 66 -20.24 14.31 -8.46
C ASP A 66 -18.90 13.84 -7.87
N VAL A 67 -18.94 13.00 -6.83
CA VAL A 67 -17.75 12.40 -6.24
C VAL A 67 -17.11 11.41 -7.21
N VAL A 68 -17.92 10.59 -7.92
CA VAL A 68 -17.43 9.71 -8.98
C VAL A 68 -16.68 10.50 -10.03
N ASP A 69 -17.25 11.57 -10.55
CA ASP A 69 -16.64 12.39 -11.61
C ASP A 69 -15.39 13.12 -11.10
N GLY A 70 -15.39 13.63 -9.87
CA GLY A 70 -14.24 14.23 -9.23
C GLY A 70 -13.08 13.22 -9.04
N MET A 71 -13.37 11.99 -8.64
CA MET A 71 -12.37 10.93 -8.49
C MET A 71 -11.79 10.48 -9.84
N LEU A 72 -12.61 10.41 -10.90
CA LEU A 72 -12.14 10.12 -12.25
C LEU A 72 -11.22 11.22 -12.79
N SER A 73 -11.53 12.49 -12.50
CA SER A 73 -10.67 13.62 -12.82
C SER A 73 -9.32 13.53 -12.07
N ALA A 74 -9.35 13.19 -10.78
CA ALA A 74 -8.14 12.99 -9.98
C ALA A 74 -7.27 11.82 -10.50
N TYR A 75 -7.90 10.74 -10.98
CA TYR A 75 -7.21 9.63 -11.63
C TYR A 75 -6.63 10.04 -12.99
N ALA A 76 -7.38 10.76 -13.83
CA ALA A 76 -6.90 11.25 -15.11
C ALA A 76 -5.64 12.11 -14.95
N PHE A 77 -5.58 12.92 -13.91
CA PHE A 77 -4.37 13.68 -13.57
C PHE A 77 -3.19 12.74 -13.25
N ALA A 78 -3.39 11.71 -12.42
CA ALA A 78 -2.33 10.75 -12.12
C ALA A 78 -1.88 9.95 -13.36
N ALA A 79 -2.79 9.67 -14.30
CA ALA A 79 -2.46 8.98 -15.54
C ALA A 79 -1.69 9.84 -16.54
N ALA A 80 -1.88 11.16 -16.51
CA ALA A 80 -1.25 12.10 -17.44
C ALA A 80 0.09 12.66 -16.93
N ASP A 81 0.31 12.68 -15.61
CA ASP A 81 1.45 13.36 -14.99
C ASP A 81 2.24 12.44 -14.06
N PRO A 82 3.53 12.15 -14.34
CA PRO A 82 4.35 11.28 -13.51
C PRO A 82 4.59 11.82 -12.09
N TYR A 83 4.59 13.12 -11.89
CA TYR A 83 4.71 13.73 -10.54
C TYR A 83 3.49 13.39 -9.70
N ARG A 84 2.30 13.51 -10.29
CA ARG A 84 1.07 13.10 -9.60
C ARG A 84 1.00 11.59 -9.43
N ALA A 85 1.41 10.79 -10.42
CA ALA A 85 1.47 9.35 -10.34
C ALA A 85 2.35 8.86 -9.17
N ALA A 86 3.50 9.48 -8.94
CA ALA A 86 4.39 9.15 -7.83
C ALA A 86 3.70 9.30 -6.47
N THR A 87 2.97 10.39 -6.26
CA THR A 87 2.20 10.63 -5.03
C THR A 87 0.98 9.70 -4.92
N HIS A 88 0.34 9.39 -6.05
CA HIS A 88 -0.76 8.44 -6.14
C HIS A 88 -0.33 7.03 -5.71
N ASN A 89 0.77 6.55 -6.26
CA ASN A 89 1.33 5.23 -5.96
C ASN A 89 1.87 5.15 -4.52
N LYS A 90 2.54 6.20 -4.03
CA LYS A 90 2.95 6.29 -2.62
C LYS A 90 1.74 6.15 -1.69
N GLY A 91 0.60 6.77 -2.04
CA GLY A 91 -0.65 6.64 -1.31
C GLY A 91 -1.17 5.19 -1.23
N ILE A 92 -1.09 4.45 -2.34
CA ILE A 92 -1.42 3.01 -2.39
C ILE A 92 -0.50 2.22 -1.46
N MET A 93 0.80 2.49 -1.53
CA MET A 93 1.81 1.78 -0.76
C MET A 93 1.72 2.06 0.74
N ASN A 94 1.15 3.19 1.18
CA ASN A 94 0.86 3.41 2.60
C ASN A 94 0.05 2.26 3.22
N GLY A 95 -0.97 1.76 2.52
CA GLY A 95 -1.77 0.63 2.99
C GLY A 95 -1.04 -0.71 2.84
N ILE A 96 -0.44 -0.97 1.68
CA ILE A 96 0.26 -2.22 1.38
C ILE A 96 1.45 -2.42 2.32
N SER A 97 2.30 -1.40 2.46
CA SER A 97 3.49 -1.45 3.31
C SER A 97 3.14 -1.58 4.79
N ALA A 98 2.02 -0.99 5.25
CA ALA A 98 1.55 -1.16 6.62
C ALA A 98 1.17 -2.63 6.93
N VAL A 99 0.45 -3.29 6.02
CA VAL A 99 0.13 -4.73 6.17
C VAL A 99 1.40 -5.57 6.05
N GLY A 100 2.31 -5.23 5.13
CA GLY A 100 3.61 -5.88 4.99
C GLY A 100 4.41 -5.85 6.28
N LEU A 101 4.50 -4.67 6.92
CA LEU A 101 5.17 -4.48 8.20
C LEU A 101 4.51 -5.29 9.31
N ALA A 102 3.19 -5.22 9.42
CA ALA A 102 2.41 -5.94 10.43
C ALA A 102 2.56 -7.47 10.33
N THR A 103 2.84 -8.00 9.14
CA THR A 103 3.01 -9.44 8.87
C THR A 103 4.47 -9.88 8.76
N GLY A 104 5.43 -8.98 9.05
CA GLY A 104 6.86 -9.29 9.00
C GLY A 104 7.41 -9.53 7.60
N ASN A 105 6.76 -8.98 6.57
CA ASN A 105 7.23 -9.03 5.18
C ASN A 105 8.19 -7.88 4.86
N ASP A 106 8.97 -8.03 3.79
CA ASP A 106 9.96 -7.04 3.34
C ASP A 106 9.29 -5.88 2.59
N THR A 107 9.02 -4.79 3.30
CA THR A 107 8.38 -3.60 2.74
C THR A 107 9.22 -2.91 1.66
N ARG A 108 10.56 -2.99 1.74
CA ARG A 108 11.44 -2.39 0.72
C ARG A 108 11.37 -3.18 -0.58
N ALA A 109 11.24 -4.50 -0.52
CA ALA A 109 11.04 -5.33 -1.71
C ALA A 109 9.67 -5.05 -2.36
N LEU A 110 8.61 -4.84 -1.55
CA LEU A 110 7.29 -4.46 -2.02
C LEU A 110 7.30 -3.11 -2.73
N GLU A 111 7.89 -2.08 -2.11
CA GLU A 111 8.04 -0.74 -2.70
C GLU A 111 8.84 -0.78 -4.01
N ALA A 112 10.02 -1.41 -3.98
CA ALA A 112 10.87 -1.52 -5.16
C ALA A 112 10.15 -2.23 -6.32
N GLY A 113 9.47 -3.34 -6.05
CA GLY A 113 8.72 -4.09 -7.05
C GLY A 113 7.55 -3.30 -7.63
N ALA A 114 6.75 -2.65 -6.78
CA ALA A 114 5.60 -1.87 -7.19
C ALA A 114 6.00 -0.66 -8.07
N HIS A 115 6.99 0.14 -7.63
CA HIS A 115 7.43 1.30 -8.38
C HIS A 115 8.19 0.94 -9.67
N ALA A 116 9.00 -0.12 -9.65
CA ALA A 116 9.63 -0.63 -10.87
C ALA A 116 8.56 -1.11 -11.86
N PHE A 117 7.52 -1.80 -11.42
CA PHE A 117 6.40 -2.25 -12.26
C PHE A 117 5.62 -1.06 -12.86
N ALA A 118 5.34 -0.03 -12.04
CA ALA A 118 4.70 1.20 -12.51
C ALA A 118 5.52 1.96 -13.56
N ALA A 119 6.85 1.73 -13.60
CA ALA A 119 7.77 2.39 -14.52
C ALA A 119 7.97 1.63 -15.84
N VAL A 120 7.50 0.39 -15.97
CA VAL A 120 7.61 -0.39 -17.21
C VAL A 120 6.78 0.27 -18.30
N GLY A 121 7.46 0.80 -19.32
CA GLY A 121 6.78 1.49 -20.43
C GLY A 121 6.41 2.96 -20.18
N GLY A 122 6.84 3.52 -19.06
CA GLY A 122 6.55 4.90 -18.62
C GLY A 122 5.86 4.92 -17.25
N TYR A 123 6.33 5.80 -16.35
CA TYR A 123 5.81 5.82 -15.00
C TYR A 123 4.34 6.29 -14.94
N GLY A 124 3.47 5.44 -14.41
CA GLY A 124 2.04 5.69 -14.29
C GLY A 124 1.41 5.11 -13.02
N PRO A 125 0.09 5.29 -12.82
CA PRO A 125 -0.62 4.80 -11.64
C PRO A 125 -0.73 3.27 -11.64
N LEU A 126 -0.59 2.65 -10.46
CA LEU A 126 -0.79 1.22 -10.21
C LEU A 126 -2.26 0.80 -10.20
N THR A 127 -3.17 1.76 -10.13
CA THR A 127 -4.62 1.54 -10.20
C THR A 127 -5.18 2.04 -11.51
N LYS A 128 -6.32 1.45 -11.91
CA LYS A 128 -7.14 1.94 -13.03
C LYS A 128 -8.54 2.20 -12.51
N TRP A 129 -9.07 3.38 -12.83
CA TRP A 129 -10.40 3.79 -12.43
C TRP A 129 -11.26 4.11 -13.65
N GLY A 130 -12.54 3.81 -13.56
CA GLY A 130 -13.49 4.05 -14.63
C GLY A 130 -14.92 4.10 -14.11
N LYS A 131 -15.84 4.50 -14.97
CA LYS A 131 -17.28 4.48 -14.70
C LYS A 131 -17.88 3.22 -15.32
N THR A 132 -18.76 2.53 -14.60
CA THR A 132 -19.54 1.41 -15.17
C THR A 132 -20.67 1.93 -16.08
N ALA A 133 -21.35 1.05 -16.78
CA ALA A 133 -22.51 1.43 -17.61
C ALA A 133 -23.65 2.04 -16.78
N GLU A 134 -23.76 1.62 -15.53
CA GLU A 134 -24.75 2.10 -14.55
C GLU A 134 -24.33 3.43 -13.88
N GLY A 135 -23.13 3.94 -14.18
CA GLY A 135 -22.62 5.19 -13.62
C GLY A 135 -21.80 5.02 -12.33
N ASP A 136 -21.60 3.80 -11.85
CA ASP A 136 -20.85 3.51 -10.63
C ASP A 136 -19.34 3.66 -10.83
N LEU A 137 -18.60 3.93 -9.75
CA LEU A 137 -17.14 3.96 -9.80
C LEU A 137 -16.56 2.55 -9.74
N SER A 138 -15.77 2.18 -10.74
CA SER A 138 -15.02 0.92 -10.77
C SER A 138 -13.53 1.18 -10.59
N GLY A 139 -12.89 0.46 -9.68
CA GLY A 139 -11.44 0.51 -9.44
C GLY A 139 -10.81 -0.86 -9.56
N VAL A 140 -9.61 -0.92 -10.16
CA VAL A 140 -8.78 -2.13 -10.29
C VAL A 140 -7.35 -1.77 -9.91
N ILE A 141 -6.70 -2.66 -9.18
CA ILE A 141 -5.26 -2.63 -8.91
C ILE A 141 -4.62 -3.91 -9.42
N GLU A 142 -3.44 -3.80 -10.02
CA GLU A 142 -2.57 -4.92 -10.38
C GLU A 142 -1.14 -4.54 -10.12
N LEU A 143 -0.42 -5.36 -9.34
CA LEU A 143 0.98 -5.12 -9.03
C LEU A 143 1.69 -6.40 -8.57
N PRO A 144 3.04 -6.46 -8.62
CA PRO A 144 3.81 -7.51 -8.00
C PRO A 144 3.62 -7.53 -6.49
N MET A 145 3.45 -8.73 -5.92
CA MET A 145 3.27 -8.89 -4.47
C MET A 145 4.10 -10.07 -3.95
N PRO A 146 5.44 -9.92 -3.87
CA PRO A 146 6.33 -10.98 -3.40
C PRO A 146 6.31 -11.06 -1.86
N VAL A 147 5.24 -11.62 -1.31
CA VAL A 147 5.06 -11.82 0.14
C VAL A 147 5.13 -13.29 0.51
N GLY A 148 5.39 -13.58 1.78
CA GLY A 148 5.39 -14.93 2.33
C GLY A 148 4.71 -14.99 3.70
N ILE A 149 4.30 -16.20 4.08
CA ILE A 149 3.77 -16.52 5.41
C ILE A 149 4.63 -17.53 6.15
N VAL A 150 5.66 -18.06 5.49
CA VAL A 150 6.58 -19.06 6.03
C VAL A 150 8.00 -18.50 6.13
N GLY A 151 8.70 -18.82 7.21
CA GLY A 151 10.09 -18.41 7.42
C GLY A 151 10.25 -16.97 7.94
N GLY A 152 11.50 -16.59 8.21
CA GLY A 152 11.91 -15.25 8.61
C GLY A 152 11.14 -14.66 9.80
N ALA A 153 10.99 -13.34 9.79
CA ALA A 153 10.30 -12.58 10.83
C ALA A 153 8.81 -12.96 10.94
N THR A 154 8.15 -13.31 9.83
CA THR A 154 6.75 -13.74 9.81
C THR A 154 6.49 -14.93 10.72
N ARG A 155 7.40 -15.90 10.77
CA ARG A 155 7.27 -17.08 11.62
C ARG A 155 7.75 -16.83 13.06
N ALA A 156 8.78 -16.02 13.23
CA ALA A 156 9.40 -15.79 14.54
C ALA A 156 8.66 -14.76 15.40
N HIS A 157 7.94 -13.81 14.81
CA HIS A 157 7.34 -12.69 15.52
C HIS A 157 5.87 -12.97 15.91
N PRO A 158 5.54 -13.04 17.23
CA PRO A 158 4.17 -13.37 17.67
C PRO A 158 3.09 -12.44 17.11
N THR A 159 3.37 -11.14 17.03
CA THR A 159 2.42 -10.15 16.49
C THR A 159 2.15 -10.40 15.01
N ALA A 160 3.17 -10.76 14.21
CA ALA A 160 2.97 -11.09 12.80
C ALA A 160 2.05 -12.32 12.63
N GLN A 161 2.23 -13.34 13.47
CA GLN A 161 1.36 -14.51 13.50
C GLN A 161 -0.07 -14.15 13.90
N MET A 162 -0.24 -13.26 14.86
CA MET A 162 -1.56 -12.76 15.26
C MET A 162 -2.23 -11.99 14.12
N CYS A 163 -1.52 -11.10 13.44
CA CYS A 163 -2.04 -10.35 12.29
C CYS A 163 -2.49 -11.28 11.15
N LEU A 164 -1.71 -12.32 10.82
CA LEU A 164 -2.11 -13.33 9.83
C LEU A 164 -3.40 -14.08 10.23
N LYS A 165 -3.54 -14.44 11.51
CA LYS A 165 -4.76 -15.07 12.03
C LYS A 165 -5.97 -14.15 11.94
N ILE A 166 -5.86 -12.88 12.32
CA ILE A 166 -6.94 -11.88 12.22
C ILE A 166 -7.41 -11.73 10.77
N MET A 167 -6.48 -11.73 9.81
CA MET A 167 -6.80 -11.61 8.38
C MET A 167 -7.29 -12.91 7.75
N GLY A 168 -7.20 -14.05 8.43
CA GLY A 168 -7.46 -15.37 7.85
C GLY A 168 -6.52 -15.71 6.69
N ALA A 169 -5.29 -15.16 6.71
CA ALA A 169 -4.30 -15.34 5.66
C ALA A 169 -3.49 -16.63 5.90
N THR A 170 -3.98 -17.74 5.37
CA THR A 170 -3.38 -19.08 5.51
C THR A 170 -2.41 -19.44 4.38
N THR A 171 -2.35 -18.62 3.31
CA THR A 171 -1.42 -18.76 2.18
C THR A 171 -0.85 -17.40 1.81
N ALA A 172 0.32 -17.39 1.15
CA ALA A 172 0.90 -16.16 0.62
C ALA A 172 0.00 -15.50 -0.43
N ASP A 173 -0.69 -16.29 -1.25
CA ASP A 173 -1.68 -15.80 -2.21
C ASP A 173 -2.83 -15.07 -1.52
N ARG A 174 -3.37 -15.63 -0.43
CA ARG A 174 -4.43 -14.97 0.35
C ARG A 174 -3.94 -13.65 0.96
N LEU A 175 -2.74 -13.63 1.53
CA LEU A 175 -2.12 -12.42 2.06
C LEU A 175 -1.95 -11.36 0.96
N ALA A 176 -1.42 -11.74 -0.21
CA ALA A 176 -1.23 -10.84 -1.36
C ALA A 176 -2.56 -10.19 -1.80
N ARG A 177 -3.65 -10.97 -1.86
CA ARG A 177 -4.99 -10.45 -2.21
C ARG A 177 -5.53 -9.47 -1.17
N VAL A 178 -5.34 -9.75 0.12
CA VAL A 178 -5.72 -8.81 1.18
C VAL A 178 -4.95 -7.50 1.04
N MET A 179 -3.63 -7.57 0.80
CA MET A 179 -2.78 -6.39 0.62
C MET A 179 -3.17 -5.57 -0.61
N ALA A 180 -3.50 -6.22 -1.73
CA ALA A 180 -3.99 -5.53 -2.93
C ALA A 180 -5.34 -4.84 -2.68
N ALA A 181 -6.25 -5.49 -1.96
CA ALA A 181 -7.54 -4.90 -1.59
C ALA A 181 -7.34 -3.68 -0.67
N VAL A 182 -6.44 -3.78 0.32
CA VAL A 182 -6.09 -2.64 1.19
C VAL A 182 -5.50 -1.49 0.38
N GLY A 183 -4.59 -1.77 -0.55
CA GLY A 183 -4.01 -0.75 -1.45
C GLY A 183 -5.07 -0.04 -2.30
N LEU A 184 -6.03 -0.79 -2.86
CA LEU A 184 -7.11 -0.23 -3.65
C LEU A 184 -8.04 0.65 -2.82
N VAL A 185 -8.45 0.20 -1.62
CA VAL A 185 -9.32 0.97 -0.72
C VAL A 185 -8.60 2.20 -0.17
N GLN A 186 -7.31 2.09 0.14
CA GLN A 186 -6.47 3.22 0.56
C GLN A 186 -6.41 4.29 -0.53
N ASN A 187 -6.26 3.88 -1.79
CA ASN A 187 -6.27 4.79 -2.93
C ASN A 187 -7.64 5.44 -3.15
N PHE A 188 -8.73 4.65 -3.04
CA PHE A 188 -10.11 5.17 -3.08
C PHE A 188 -10.29 6.28 -2.05
N SER A 189 -9.94 6.04 -0.80
CA SER A 189 -10.12 7.01 0.29
C SER A 189 -9.34 8.30 0.05
N ALA A 190 -8.08 8.18 -0.43
CA ALA A 190 -7.25 9.34 -0.75
C ALA A 190 -7.83 10.16 -1.91
N MET A 191 -8.27 9.52 -2.99
CA MET A 191 -8.84 10.20 -4.13
C MET A 191 -10.19 10.84 -3.81
N ARG A 192 -11.03 10.17 -3.00
CA ARG A 192 -12.28 10.74 -2.51
C ARG A 192 -12.03 12.03 -1.72
N ALA A 193 -11.08 12.00 -0.77
CA ALA A 193 -10.73 13.20 -0.01
C ALA A 193 -10.23 14.34 -0.91
N LEU A 194 -9.40 14.03 -1.91
CA LEU A 194 -8.91 15.02 -2.88
C LEU A 194 -10.04 15.62 -3.74
N ALA A 195 -11.03 14.79 -4.11
CA ALA A 195 -12.15 15.21 -4.96
C ALA A 195 -13.25 15.99 -4.20
N THR A 196 -13.26 15.93 -2.87
CA THR A 196 -14.32 16.54 -2.03
C THR A 196 -13.75 17.65 -1.13
N GLU A 197 -13.37 17.30 0.08
CA GLU A 197 -12.97 18.25 1.14
C GLU A 197 -11.50 18.66 1.11
N GLY A 198 -10.69 17.98 0.31
CA GLY A 198 -9.23 18.13 0.27
C GLY A 198 -8.52 17.35 1.38
N ILE A 199 -7.30 16.91 1.06
CA ILE A 199 -6.53 15.99 1.92
C ILE A 199 -6.08 16.65 3.22
N GLN A 200 -5.87 17.98 3.19
CA GLN A 200 -5.42 18.73 4.36
C GLN A 200 -6.44 18.71 5.50
N ARG A 201 -7.74 18.80 5.17
CA ARG A 201 -8.80 18.80 6.18
C ARG A 201 -8.90 17.48 6.93
N GLY A 202 -8.80 16.36 6.21
CA GLY A 202 -8.76 15.03 6.84
C GLY A 202 -7.52 14.82 7.69
N HIS A 203 -6.35 15.29 7.25
CA HIS A 203 -5.11 15.24 8.03
C HIS A 203 -5.15 16.12 9.26
N MET A 204 -5.76 17.30 9.19
CA MET A 204 -5.91 18.18 10.36
C MET A 204 -6.77 17.53 11.45
N GLY A 205 -7.84 16.82 11.10
CA GLY A 205 -8.64 16.09 12.07
C GLY A 205 -7.86 15.00 12.81
N LEU A 206 -7.08 14.19 12.07
CA LEU A 206 -6.21 13.17 12.67
C LEU A 206 -5.09 13.80 13.53
N HIS A 207 -4.46 14.88 13.05
CA HIS A 207 -3.44 15.58 13.78
C HIS A 207 -4.00 16.18 15.08
N ALA A 208 -5.18 16.78 15.05
CA ALA A 208 -5.86 17.32 16.22
C ALA A 208 -6.15 16.24 17.27
N ARG A 209 -6.60 15.04 16.86
CA ARG A 209 -6.79 13.91 17.79
C ARG A 209 -5.47 13.46 18.44
N ASN A 210 -4.39 13.36 17.65
CA ASN A 210 -3.08 13.01 18.17
C ASN A 210 -2.58 14.05 19.17
N VAL A 211 -2.76 15.34 18.88
CA VAL A 211 -2.43 16.43 19.81
C VAL A 211 -3.29 16.37 21.08
N ALA A 212 -4.60 16.09 20.96
CA ALA A 212 -5.46 15.89 22.11
C ALA A 212 -4.97 14.75 23.02
N VAL A 213 -4.61 13.61 22.43
CA VAL A 213 -4.04 12.47 23.18
C VAL A 213 -2.70 12.83 23.82
N SER A 214 -1.81 13.56 23.13
CA SER A 214 -0.48 13.94 23.65
C SER A 214 -0.58 14.84 24.88
N VAL A 215 -1.65 15.63 25.02
CA VAL A 215 -1.90 16.48 26.20
C VAL A 215 -2.72 15.78 27.29
N GLY A 216 -3.03 14.49 27.13
CA GLY A 216 -3.66 13.68 28.15
C GLY A 216 -5.20 13.59 28.08
N ALA A 217 -5.82 13.93 26.94
CA ALA A 217 -7.23 13.67 26.72
C ALA A 217 -7.50 12.16 26.58
N VAL A 218 -8.61 11.67 27.14
CA VAL A 218 -9.00 10.25 27.13
C VAL A 218 -10.47 10.08 26.76
N GLY A 219 -10.78 8.96 26.09
CA GLY A 219 -12.16 8.66 25.69
C GLY A 219 -12.78 9.77 24.82
N ASP A 220 -13.97 10.23 25.19
CA ASP A 220 -14.72 11.24 24.45
C ASP A 220 -14.07 12.64 24.46
N GLU A 221 -13.18 12.92 25.45
CA GLU A 221 -12.42 14.16 25.50
C GLU A 221 -11.56 14.36 24.23
N VAL A 222 -11.02 13.27 23.66
CA VAL A 222 -10.17 13.33 22.46
C VAL A 222 -10.93 13.96 21.29
N ASP A 223 -12.16 13.53 21.07
CA ASP A 223 -13.00 14.05 20.00
C ASP A 223 -13.49 15.47 20.27
N ALA A 224 -13.82 15.78 21.52
CA ALA A 224 -14.24 17.11 21.95
C ALA A 224 -13.11 18.14 21.73
N VAL A 225 -11.91 17.87 22.26
CA VAL A 225 -10.73 18.75 22.09
C VAL A 225 -10.35 18.89 20.60
N ALA A 226 -10.30 17.78 19.86
CA ALA A 226 -9.96 17.80 18.44
C ALA A 226 -10.95 18.63 17.62
N SER A 227 -12.26 18.49 17.87
CA SER A 227 -13.31 19.24 17.17
C SER A 227 -13.19 20.75 17.36
N VAL A 228 -12.90 21.20 18.59
CA VAL A 228 -12.70 22.61 18.88
C VAL A 228 -11.45 23.15 18.17
N MET A 229 -10.32 22.45 18.25
CA MET A 229 -9.07 22.83 17.56
C MET A 229 -9.25 22.94 16.04
N VAL A 230 -9.95 21.98 15.43
CA VAL A 230 -10.23 21.99 13.98
C VAL A 230 -11.16 23.15 13.62
N GLY A 231 -12.18 23.41 14.43
CA GLY A 231 -13.09 24.54 14.24
C GLY A 231 -12.36 25.89 14.31
N GLN A 232 -11.41 26.03 15.22
CA GLN A 232 -10.55 27.22 15.36
C GLN A 232 -9.42 27.28 14.33
N LYS A 233 -9.26 26.25 13.46
CA LYS A 233 -8.15 26.10 12.51
C LYS A 233 -6.77 26.20 13.14
N THR A 234 -6.64 25.84 14.42
CA THR A 234 -5.41 25.94 15.20
C THR A 234 -5.17 24.64 15.96
N VAL A 235 -4.27 23.80 15.44
CA VAL A 235 -3.93 22.50 16.03
C VAL A 235 -2.56 22.61 16.70
N ARG A 236 -2.56 22.85 18.02
CA ARG A 236 -1.36 23.05 18.84
C ARG A 236 -1.59 22.51 20.26
N GLU A 237 -0.51 22.05 20.91
CA GLU A 237 -0.58 21.46 22.24
C GLU A 237 -1.02 22.44 23.33
N ASP A 238 -0.57 23.70 23.24
CA ASP A 238 -0.95 24.74 24.22
C ASP A 238 -2.48 24.96 24.18
N ILE A 239 -3.05 25.15 23.01
CA ILE A 239 -4.49 25.28 22.81
C ILE A 239 -5.25 24.03 23.24
N ALA A 240 -4.71 22.84 22.93
CA ALA A 240 -5.33 21.58 23.36
C ALA A 240 -5.38 21.46 24.90
N ARG A 241 -4.36 21.91 25.62
CA ARG A 241 -4.35 21.94 27.09
C ARG A 241 -5.38 22.90 27.67
N GLU A 242 -5.52 24.10 27.09
CA GLU A 242 -6.54 25.05 27.48
C GLU A 242 -7.95 24.49 27.31
N ILE A 243 -8.26 23.96 26.10
CA ILE A 243 -9.55 23.33 25.82
C ILE A 243 -9.83 22.15 26.75
N LEU A 244 -8.83 21.30 27.00
CA LEU A 244 -8.98 20.14 27.89
C LEU A 244 -9.27 20.57 29.32
N ALA A 245 -8.61 21.66 29.80
CA ALA A 245 -8.86 22.23 31.12
C ALA A 245 -10.30 22.79 31.22
N GLU A 246 -10.80 23.47 30.20
CA GLU A 246 -12.18 23.96 30.14
C GLU A 246 -13.22 22.81 30.12
N ILE A 247 -12.92 21.69 29.45
CA ILE A 247 -13.82 20.53 29.42
C ILE A 247 -13.89 19.83 30.77
N ARG A 248 -12.80 19.86 31.54
CA ARG A 248 -12.71 19.20 32.86
C ARG A 248 -13.20 20.05 34.01
N GLY A 249 -13.45 21.36 33.79
CA GLY A 249 -14.08 22.28 34.73
C GLY A 249 -13.22 22.86 35.76
#